data_433248eddcf65b2dc7e80e916f34c410
#
_entry.id   433248eddcf65b2dc7e80e916f34c410
#
_cell.length_a   1.000
_cell.length_b   1.000
_cell.length_c   1.000
_cell.angle_alpha   90.00
_cell.angle_beta   90.00
_cell.angle_gamma   90.00
#
_symmetry.space_group_name_H-M   'P 1'
#
loop_
_entity.id
_entity.type
_entity.pdbx_description
1 polymer ?
#
loop_
_entity_poly.entity_id
_entity_poly.type
_entity_poly.pdbx_seq_one_letter_code
_entity_poly.pdbx_strand_id
1 'polypeptide(L)'
;GSVQPALAAALKDALAVYYYPGTWDWQHEVTQPLVHKELERSLADAGAAGVLSQGAALLDCYDAWASTVDDFAPVKINVDVQAIVPDPEDPERGLLVHDGSPVIYSCLIDLVAADAADEYWLVRHQAVDGWQDLETLVRDEEAVAACWAFEQDYIGVEVTGTIHNELRIDGPLDFPPSARKATGGMMPRTVGQNEPSGGGRSTPQHRRVSAQASRPDVTERTEQRTAGVLRRTRIRRSRHEIAAVGVLIAAEVADMTSWPTIYPTPGAHCRDCEFNAPCLVLTEGTDPEPVLADNFRQRPDVRPKRKLGQSSWLGRGGPLLPP
;
A
#
# COMPACT_ATOMS: atom_id res chain seq x y z
N GLY A 1 -2.93 -8.15 -24.05
CA GLY A 1 -2.74 -8.11 -22.59
C GLY A 1 -3.68 -9.10 -21.93
N SER A 2 -3.27 -9.74 -20.84
CA SER A 2 -4.18 -10.60 -20.11
C SER A 2 -5.28 -9.74 -19.46
N VAL A 3 -6.51 -10.25 -19.42
CA VAL A 3 -7.69 -9.53 -18.90
C VAL A 3 -7.57 -9.28 -17.39
N GLN A 4 -6.86 -10.16 -16.68
CA GLN A 4 -6.67 -10.09 -15.22
C GLN A 4 -5.96 -8.82 -14.72
N PRO A 5 -4.84 -8.35 -15.30
CA PRO A 5 -4.20 -7.11 -14.87
C PRO A 5 -5.07 -5.87 -15.09
N ALA A 6 -5.85 -5.83 -16.19
CA ALA A 6 -6.77 -4.73 -16.45
C ALA A 6 -7.90 -4.67 -15.40
N LEU A 7 -8.46 -5.82 -15.03
CA LEU A 7 -9.48 -5.90 -13.98
C LEU A 7 -8.89 -5.49 -12.62
N ALA A 8 -7.68 -5.96 -12.31
CA ALA A 8 -7.00 -5.61 -11.06
C ALA A 8 -6.77 -4.09 -10.93
N ALA A 9 -6.28 -3.46 -11.99
CA ALA A 9 -6.09 -2.00 -12.04
C ALA A 9 -7.43 -1.26 -11.90
N ALA A 10 -8.45 -1.66 -12.65
CA ALA A 10 -9.76 -1.03 -12.62
C ALA A 10 -10.47 -1.17 -11.26
N LEU A 11 -10.28 -2.29 -10.57
CA LEU A 11 -10.78 -2.47 -9.19
C LEU A 11 -10.07 -1.52 -8.22
N LYS A 12 -8.75 -1.31 -8.35
CA LYS A 12 -8.02 -0.32 -7.54
C LYS A 12 -8.53 1.10 -7.78
N ASP A 13 -8.72 1.50 -9.04
CA ASP A 13 -9.26 2.80 -9.39
C ASP A 13 -10.65 3.02 -8.79
N ALA A 14 -11.53 2.02 -8.90
CA ALA A 14 -12.87 2.06 -8.33
C ALA A 14 -12.85 2.14 -6.79
N LEU A 15 -11.95 1.39 -6.12
CA LEU A 15 -11.78 1.44 -4.67
C LEU A 15 -11.18 2.78 -4.20
N ALA A 16 -10.38 3.45 -5.03
CA ALA A 16 -9.94 4.80 -4.75
C ALA A 16 -11.12 5.80 -4.72
N VAL A 17 -12.12 5.61 -5.56
CA VAL A 17 -13.38 6.41 -5.51
C VAL A 17 -14.21 6.02 -4.28
N TYR A 18 -14.30 4.71 -3.96
CA TYR A 18 -15.02 4.23 -2.79
C TYR A 18 -14.48 4.84 -1.49
N TYR A 19 -13.16 4.90 -1.32
CA TYR A 19 -12.48 5.45 -0.14
C TYR A 19 -12.08 6.92 -0.30
N TYR A 20 -12.69 7.65 -1.22
CA TYR A 20 -12.36 9.07 -1.37
C TYR A 20 -12.81 9.87 -0.14
N PRO A 21 -11.87 10.51 0.60
CA PRO A 21 -12.21 11.18 1.86
C PRO A 21 -13.29 12.26 1.71
N GLY A 22 -13.34 12.94 0.56
CA GLY A 22 -14.31 14.01 0.31
C GLY A 22 -15.75 13.54 0.15
N THR A 23 -15.97 12.24 -0.05
CA THR A 23 -17.32 11.64 -0.20
C THR A 23 -17.57 10.52 0.81
N TRP A 24 -16.65 10.30 1.74
CA TRP A 24 -16.74 9.21 2.71
C TRP A 24 -18.02 9.24 3.56
N ASP A 25 -18.45 10.44 3.93
CA ASP A 25 -19.67 10.65 4.72
C ASP A 25 -20.94 10.81 3.87
N TRP A 26 -20.84 10.63 2.56
CA TRP A 26 -22.01 10.73 1.69
C TRP A 26 -22.88 9.49 1.78
N GLN A 27 -24.16 9.66 1.40
CA GLN A 27 -25.07 8.52 1.31
C GLN A 27 -24.59 7.53 0.26
N HIS A 28 -24.70 6.25 0.60
CA HIS A 28 -24.24 5.15 -0.22
C HIS A 28 -24.86 5.13 -1.62
N GLU A 29 -26.15 5.48 -1.72
CA GLU A 29 -26.89 5.58 -2.98
C GLU A 29 -26.27 6.62 -3.96
N VAL A 30 -25.50 7.56 -3.45
CA VAL A 30 -24.80 8.58 -4.25
C VAL A 30 -23.41 8.11 -4.64
N THR A 31 -22.69 7.44 -3.74
CA THR A 31 -21.29 7.04 -3.96
C THR A 31 -21.15 5.79 -4.80
N GLN A 32 -22.02 4.78 -4.62
CA GLN A 32 -21.97 3.54 -5.35
C GLN A 32 -22.00 3.72 -6.89
N PRO A 33 -22.88 4.53 -7.48
CA PRO A 33 -22.86 4.76 -8.92
C PRO A 33 -21.55 5.38 -9.42
N LEU A 34 -20.86 6.19 -8.59
CA LEU A 34 -19.57 6.78 -8.95
C LEU A 34 -18.47 5.72 -8.98
N VAL A 35 -18.47 4.79 -8.04
CA VAL A 35 -17.54 3.66 -7.98
C VAL A 35 -17.69 2.76 -9.21
N HIS A 36 -18.92 2.41 -9.58
CA HIS A 36 -19.20 1.61 -10.77
C HIS A 36 -18.83 2.32 -12.07
N LYS A 37 -19.09 3.62 -12.16
CA LYS A 37 -18.70 4.44 -13.31
C LYS A 37 -17.18 4.49 -13.49
N GLU A 38 -16.43 4.57 -12.39
CA GLU A 38 -14.97 4.55 -12.45
C GLU A 38 -14.45 3.20 -12.93
N LEU A 39 -15.03 2.09 -12.44
CA LEU A 39 -14.71 0.74 -12.95
C LEU A 39 -14.94 0.64 -14.46
N GLU A 40 -16.11 1.09 -14.93
CA GLU A 40 -16.46 1.08 -16.35
C GLU A 40 -15.47 1.89 -17.18
N ARG A 41 -15.12 3.10 -16.71
CA ARG A 41 -14.15 3.99 -17.37
C ARG A 41 -12.78 3.32 -17.48
N SER A 42 -12.24 2.83 -16.36
CA SER A 42 -10.91 2.22 -16.31
C SER A 42 -10.83 0.97 -17.18
N LEU A 43 -11.86 0.11 -17.18
CA LEU A 43 -11.92 -1.06 -18.06
C LEU A 43 -12.05 -0.68 -19.54
N ALA A 44 -12.79 0.37 -19.88
CA ALA A 44 -12.92 0.85 -21.24
C ALA A 44 -11.57 1.39 -21.76
N ASP A 45 -10.89 2.19 -20.95
CA ASP A 45 -9.56 2.74 -21.26
C ASP A 45 -8.52 1.64 -21.48
N ALA A 46 -8.63 0.53 -20.73
CA ALA A 46 -7.78 -0.66 -20.88
C ALA A 46 -8.22 -1.61 -22.01
N GLY A 47 -9.32 -1.34 -22.71
CA GLY A 47 -9.87 -2.23 -23.74
C GLY A 47 -10.42 -3.56 -23.18
N ALA A 48 -10.80 -3.61 -21.92
CA ALA A 48 -11.19 -4.81 -21.17
C ALA A 48 -12.68 -4.81 -20.74
N ALA A 49 -13.56 -4.14 -21.48
CA ALA A 49 -14.98 -4.02 -21.15
C ALA A 49 -15.71 -5.38 -20.99
N GLY A 50 -15.16 -6.47 -21.55
CA GLY A 50 -15.73 -7.80 -21.43
C GLY A 50 -15.81 -8.38 -20.01
N VAL A 51 -15.07 -7.81 -19.04
CA VAL A 51 -15.08 -8.24 -17.63
C VAL A 51 -15.80 -7.26 -16.71
N LEU A 52 -16.52 -6.29 -17.27
CA LEU A 52 -17.25 -5.29 -16.49
C LEU A 52 -18.25 -5.91 -15.51
N SER A 53 -19.03 -6.91 -15.95
CA SER A 53 -20.00 -7.58 -15.08
C SER A 53 -19.36 -8.30 -13.89
N GLN A 54 -18.18 -8.90 -14.10
CA GLN A 54 -17.42 -9.55 -13.04
C GLN A 54 -16.90 -8.51 -12.04
N GLY A 55 -16.29 -7.43 -12.52
CA GLY A 55 -15.79 -6.34 -11.68
C GLY A 55 -16.91 -5.68 -10.88
N ALA A 56 -18.06 -5.41 -11.51
CA ALA A 56 -19.22 -4.83 -10.84
C ALA A 56 -19.74 -5.73 -9.72
N ALA A 57 -19.88 -7.02 -9.98
CA ALA A 57 -20.31 -7.97 -8.95
C ALA A 57 -19.32 -8.08 -7.79
N LEU A 58 -18.00 -8.01 -8.05
CA LEU A 58 -16.99 -7.95 -7.00
C LEU A 58 -17.10 -6.69 -6.14
N LEU A 59 -17.36 -5.54 -6.76
CA LEU A 59 -17.55 -4.29 -6.03
C LEU A 59 -18.83 -4.28 -5.19
N ASP A 60 -19.94 -4.84 -5.69
CA ASP A 60 -21.17 -5.01 -4.91
C ASP A 60 -20.93 -5.90 -3.69
N CYS A 61 -20.15 -6.98 -3.88
CA CYS A 61 -19.75 -7.86 -2.79
C CYS A 61 -18.85 -7.13 -1.79
N TYR A 62 -17.89 -6.38 -2.30
CA TYR A 62 -16.95 -5.60 -1.48
C TYR A 62 -17.69 -4.60 -0.62
N ASP A 63 -18.58 -3.84 -1.18
CA ASP A 63 -19.36 -2.83 -0.50
C ASP A 63 -20.22 -3.41 0.63
N ALA A 64 -20.98 -4.48 0.35
CA ALA A 64 -21.76 -5.16 1.37
C ALA A 64 -20.90 -5.69 2.52
N TRP A 65 -19.68 -6.14 2.22
CA TRP A 65 -18.74 -6.65 3.21
C TRP A 65 -18.01 -5.53 3.95
N ALA A 66 -17.49 -4.52 3.24
CA ALA A 66 -16.74 -3.42 3.80
C ALA A 66 -17.55 -2.67 4.86
N SER A 67 -18.86 -2.48 4.61
CA SER A 67 -19.78 -1.88 5.58
C SER A 67 -19.84 -2.60 6.95
N THR A 68 -19.39 -3.85 7.02
CA THR A 68 -19.38 -4.66 8.25
C THR A 68 -18.01 -4.78 8.91
N VAL A 69 -16.93 -4.48 8.17
CA VAL A 69 -15.56 -4.69 8.63
C VAL A 69 -14.71 -3.42 8.65
N ASP A 70 -15.17 -2.34 8.01
CA ASP A 70 -14.46 -1.06 8.03
C ASP A 70 -14.55 -0.45 9.43
N ASP A 71 -13.42 -0.44 10.11
CA ASP A 71 -13.21 0.12 11.45
C ASP A 71 -12.19 1.26 11.41
N PHE A 72 -12.01 1.85 10.24
CA PHE A 72 -11.14 2.99 9.96
C PHE A 72 -11.84 4.00 9.05
N ALA A 73 -11.33 5.22 9.03
CA ALA A 73 -11.72 6.27 8.09
C ALA A 73 -10.60 6.54 7.08
N PRO A 74 -10.91 6.76 5.80
CA PRO A 74 -9.93 7.14 4.80
C PRO A 74 -9.39 8.54 5.08
N VAL A 75 -8.06 8.69 5.02
CA VAL A 75 -7.36 9.97 5.18
C VAL A 75 -6.91 10.49 3.82
N LYS A 76 -6.34 9.61 2.99
CA LYS A 76 -5.82 9.98 1.68
C LYS A 76 -5.73 8.76 0.77
N ILE A 77 -6.05 8.95 -0.52
CA ILE A 77 -5.98 7.91 -1.55
C ILE A 77 -4.88 8.22 -2.57
N ASN A 78 -4.37 7.19 -3.24
CA ASN A 78 -3.40 7.28 -4.33
C ASN A 78 -2.24 8.22 -3.97
N VAL A 79 -1.57 7.93 -2.84
CA VAL A 79 -0.50 8.78 -2.32
C VAL A 79 0.81 8.43 -3.00
N ASP A 80 1.30 9.34 -3.83
CA ASP A 80 2.66 9.27 -4.38
C ASP A 80 3.64 9.73 -3.30
N VAL A 81 4.45 8.79 -2.82
CA VAL A 81 5.43 9.00 -1.75
C VAL A 81 6.82 8.99 -2.32
N GLN A 82 7.64 9.95 -1.89
CA GLN A 82 9.04 10.08 -2.31
C GLN A 82 9.92 10.28 -1.08
N ALA A 83 10.74 9.30 -0.77
CA ALA A 83 11.69 9.33 0.33
C ALA A 83 13.12 9.44 -0.20
N ILE A 84 13.92 10.34 0.37
CA ILE A 84 15.35 10.36 0.08
C ILE A 84 15.97 9.14 0.77
N VAL A 85 16.70 8.35 -0.01
CA VAL A 85 17.44 7.21 0.53
C VAL A 85 18.61 7.73 1.35
N PRO A 86 18.76 7.35 2.64
CA PRO A 86 19.87 7.81 3.46
C PRO A 86 21.20 7.19 2.99
N ASP A 87 22.29 7.91 3.21
CA ASP A 87 23.62 7.38 3.00
C ASP A 87 23.94 6.37 4.13
N PRO A 88 24.31 5.10 3.83
CA PRO A 88 24.66 4.13 4.87
C PRO A 88 25.81 4.55 5.79
N GLU A 89 26.74 5.38 5.30
CA GLU A 89 27.88 5.88 6.06
C GLU A 89 27.54 7.12 6.91
N ASP A 90 26.56 7.91 6.47
CA ASP A 90 26.08 9.11 7.15
C ASP A 90 24.56 9.25 7.00
N PRO A 91 23.77 8.59 7.85
CA PRO A 91 22.30 8.52 7.70
C PRO A 91 21.57 9.88 7.79
N GLU A 92 22.25 10.94 8.26
CA GLU A 92 21.70 12.30 8.25
C GLU A 92 21.79 12.95 6.86
N ARG A 93 22.55 12.34 5.96
CA ARG A 93 22.68 12.77 4.57
C ARG A 93 21.90 11.83 3.65
N GLY A 94 21.40 12.40 2.56
CA GLY A 94 20.88 11.60 1.46
C GLY A 94 22.00 10.99 0.62
N LEU A 95 21.81 9.74 0.19
CA LEU A 95 22.70 9.08 -0.76
C LEU A 95 22.69 9.85 -2.08
N LEU A 96 23.87 10.13 -2.62
CA LEU A 96 24.04 10.86 -3.87
C LEU A 96 24.63 9.96 -4.95
N VAL A 97 24.14 10.07 -6.17
CA VAL A 97 24.79 9.49 -7.36
C VAL A 97 25.97 10.36 -7.82
N HIS A 98 26.77 9.88 -8.78
CA HIS A 98 27.99 10.55 -9.23
C HIS A 98 27.81 12.00 -9.71
N ASP A 99 26.62 12.35 -10.20
CA ASP A 99 26.29 13.72 -10.64
C ASP A 99 25.83 14.65 -9.48
N GLY A 100 25.85 14.15 -8.24
CA GLY A 100 25.40 14.87 -7.05
C GLY A 100 23.91 14.90 -6.85
N SER A 101 23.11 14.16 -7.64
CA SER A 101 21.68 14.06 -7.45
C SER A 101 21.34 13.09 -6.31
N PRO A 102 20.32 13.39 -5.48
CA PRO A 102 19.90 12.48 -4.42
C PRO A 102 19.17 11.25 -5.02
N VAL A 103 19.40 10.11 -4.41
CA VAL A 103 18.63 8.89 -4.70
C VAL A 103 17.28 8.99 -3.99
N ILE A 104 16.22 8.73 -4.73
CA ILE A 104 14.85 8.81 -4.24
C ILE A 104 14.18 7.44 -4.37
N TYR A 105 13.69 6.92 -3.26
CA TYR A 105 12.74 5.81 -3.25
C TYR A 105 11.34 6.36 -3.48
N SER A 106 10.61 5.83 -4.45
CA SER A 106 9.24 6.25 -4.74
C SER A 106 8.30 5.06 -4.76
N CYS A 107 7.13 5.23 -4.16
CA CYS A 107 6.06 4.23 -4.18
C CYS A 107 4.68 4.91 -4.20
N LEU A 108 3.68 4.15 -4.67
CA LEU A 108 2.28 4.56 -4.65
C LEU A 108 1.56 3.78 -3.54
N ILE A 109 0.92 4.49 -2.62
CA ILE A 109 0.09 3.92 -1.57
C ILE A 109 -1.37 4.06 -1.99
N ASP A 110 -2.11 2.95 -2.05
CA ASP A 110 -3.51 2.95 -2.50
C ASP A 110 -4.39 3.81 -1.57
N LEU A 111 -4.23 3.62 -0.23
CA LEU A 111 -5.01 4.33 0.77
C LEU A 111 -4.22 4.48 2.08
N VAL A 112 -4.25 5.67 2.65
CA VAL A 112 -3.89 5.94 4.05
C VAL A 112 -5.16 6.07 4.84
N ALA A 113 -5.30 5.31 5.92
CA ALA A 113 -6.46 5.29 6.78
C ALA A 113 -6.09 5.57 8.24
N ALA A 114 -7.03 6.08 9.03
CA ALA A 114 -6.91 6.24 10.47
C ALA A 114 -8.00 5.42 11.17
N ASP A 115 -7.66 4.68 12.20
CA ASP A 115 -8.62 3.92 12.98
C ASP A 115 -9.23 4.76 14.14
N ALA A 116 -10.06 4.15 14.96
CA ALA A 116 -10.72 4.82 16.08
C ALA A 116 -9.77 5.29 17.19
N ALA A 117 -8.52 4.82 17.21
CA ALA A 117 -7.46 5.25 18.11
C ALA A 117 -6.56 6.34 17.48
N ASP A 118 -6.93 6.85 16.32
CA ASP A 118 -6.14 7.77 15.49
C ASP A 118 -4.79 7.18 15.05
N GLU A 119 -4.69 5.83 15.00
CA GLU A 119 -3.53 5.13 14.49
C GLU A 119 -3.58 5.06 12.95
N TYR A 120 -2.45 5.36 12.28
CA TYR A 120 -2.36 5.36 10.81
C TYR A 120 -2.01 3.99 10.26
N TRP A 121 -2.72 3.60 9.20
CA TRP A 121 -2.58 2.34 8.49
C TRP A 121 -2.41 2.56 7.00
N LEU A 122 -1.50 1.82 6.37
CA LEU A 122 -1.38 1.81 4.92
C LEU A 122 -2.16 0.62 4.35
N VAL A 123 -3.14 0.90 3.51
CA VAL A 123 -4.02 -0.10 2.93
C VAL A 123 -3.60 -0.39 1.50
N ARG A 124 -3.48 -1.68 1.17
CA ARG A 124 -3.21 -2.17 -0.19
C ARG A 124 -4.42 -2.95 -0.69
N HIS A 125 -4.88 -2.62 -1.89
CA HIS A 125 -5.95 -3.34 -2.57
C HIS A 125 -5.34 -4.29 -3.60
N GLN A 126 -5.59 -5.59 -3.47
CA GLN A 126 -4.97 -6.61 -4.31
C GLN A 126 -6.05 -7.51 -4.92
N ALA A 127 -6.12 -7.55 -6.25
CA ALA A 127 -6.86 -8.60 -6.94
C ALA A 127 -5.96 -9.83 -7.05
N VAL A 128 -6.44 -10.98 -6.57
CA VAL A 128 -5.65 -12.22 -6.46
C VAL A 128 -6.40 -13.41 -7.07
N ASP A 129 -5.65 -14.37 -7.62
CA ASP A 129 -6.22 -15.63 -8.11
C ASP A 129 -6.40 -16.66 -6.97
N GLY A 130 -5.71 -16.47 -5.86
CA GLY A 130 -5.77 -17.29 -4.66
C GLY A 130 -5.28 -16.49 -3.46
N TRP A 131 -5.67 -16.91 -2.26
CA TRP A 131 -5.23 -16.24 -1.04
C TRP A 131 -3.71 -16.33 -0.85
N GLN A 132 -3.07 -15.22 -0.60
CA GLN A 132 -1.68 -15.24 -0.16
C GLN A 132 -1.61 -15.83 1.25
N ASP A 133 -0.59 -16.63 1.54
CA ASP A 133 -0.40 -17.12 2.90
C ASP A 133 0.03 -15.97 3.84
N LEU A 134 -0.27 -16.15 5.12
CA LEU A 134 -0.02 -15.12 6.12
C LEU A 134 1.47 -14.77 6.25
N GLU A 135 2.33 -15.77 6.11
CA GLU A 135 3.77 -15.57 6.21
C GLU A 135 4.30 -14.69 5.06
N THR A 136 3.77 -14.89 3.85
CA THR A 136 4.05 -14.02 2.68
C THR A 136 3.63 -12.58 2.95
N LEU A 137 2.42 -12.35 3.46
CA LEU A 137 1.94 -11.01 3.79
C LEU A 137 2.75 -10.33 4.91
N VAL A 138 3.15 -11.10 5.92
CA VAL A 138 3.99 -10.60 7.02
C VAL A 138 5.38 -10.20 6.51
N ARG A 139 5.93 -10.96 5.56
CA ARG A 139 7.25 -10.71 4.95
C ARG A 139 7.21 -9.80 3.73
N ASP A 140 6.08 -9.19 3.42
CA ASP A 140 5.93 -8.27 2.29
C ASP A 140 6.82 -7.03 2.50
N GLU A 141 8.05 -7.10 1.97
CA GLU A 141 9.06 -6.04 2.09
C GLU A 141 8.58 -4.75 1.43
N GLU A 142 7.85 -4.83 0.31
CA GLU A 142 7.30 -3.67 -0.37
C GLU A 142 6.28 -2.92 0.51
N ALA A 143 5.46 -3.66 1.27
CA ALA A 143 4.52 -3.07 2.20
C ALA A 143 5.22 -2.40 3.39
N VAL A 144 6.33 -2.98 3.90
CA VAL A 144 7.13 -2.38 4.98
C VAL A 144 7.92 -1.17 4.46
N ALA A 145 8.47 -1.26 3.25
CA ALA A 145 9.17 -0.15 2.59
C ALA A 145 8.24 1.05 2.34
N ALA A 146 6.96 0.79 1.99
CA ALA A 146 5.96 1.85 1.88
C ALA A 146 5.70 2.55 3.23
N CYS A 147 5.69 1.80 4.36
CA CYS A 147 5.57 2.39 5.69
C CYS A 147 6.77 3.30 5.99
N TRP A 148 7.99 2.81 5.76
CA TRP A 148 9.20 3.59 5.94
C TRP A 148 9.20 4.86 5.07
N ALA A 149 8.92 4.73 3.78
CA ALA A 149 8.92 5.85 2.85
C ALA A 149 7.88 6.91 3.21
N PHE A 150 6.67 6.45 3.62
CA PHE A 150 5.62 7.36 4.05
C PHE A 150 6.05 8.20 5.27
N GLU A 151 6.69 7.59 6.27
CA GLU A 151 7.19 8.31 7.45
C GLU A 151 8.33 9.29 7.12
N GLN A 152 9.14 9.00 6.09
CA GLN A 152 10.15 9.93 5.62
C GLN A 152 9.56 11.15 4.89
N ASP A 153 8.51 10.94 4.09
CA ASP A 153 7.84 12.01 3.32
C ASP A 153 6.88 12.83 4.21
N TYR A 154 6.27 12.19 5.23
CA TYR A 154 5.31 12.79 6.17
C TYR A 154 5.87 12.86 7.58
N ILE A 155 6.82 13.79 7.79
CA ILE A 155 7.55 13.94 9.04
C ILE A 155 6.59 14.12 10.24
N GLY A 156 6.77 13.30 11.26
CA GLY A 156 5.97 13.34 12.49
C GLY A 156 4.74 12.44 12.46
N VAL A 157 4.48 11.74 11.36
CA VAL A 157 3.44 10.71 11.28
C VAL A 157 4.07 9.34 11.46
N GLU A 158 3.55 8.55 12.38
CA GLU A 158 3.96 7.16 12.60
C GLU A 158 2.90 6.22 12.03
N VAL A 159 3.35 5.21 11.27
CA VAL A 159 2.48 4.16 10.71
C VAL A 159 2.42 2.98 11.67
N THR A 160 1.23 2.58 12.06
CA THR A 160 1.01 1.43 12.94
C THR A 160 1.18 0.10 12.21
N GLY A 161 0.87 0.07 10.91
CA GLY A 161 0.99 -1.15 10.13
C GLY A 161 0.33 -1.09 8.77
N THR A 162 0.13 -2.29 8.23
CA THR A 162 -0.43 -2.49 6.89
C THR A 162 -1.75 -3.25 6.93
N ILE A 163 -2.66 -2.90 6.02
CA ILE A 163 -3.91 -3.62 5.79
C ILE A 163 -3.89 -4.13 4.35
N HIS A 164 -3.95 -5.44 4.17
CA HIS A 164 -4.05 -6.07 2.87
C HIS A 164 -5.52 -6.44 2.60
N ASN A 165 -6.14 -5.78 1.63
CA ASN A 165 -7.46 -6.11 1.12
C ASN A 165 -7.27 -6.96 -0.14
N GLU A 166 -7.57 -8.25 -0.04
CA GLU A 166 -7.48 -9.19 -1.15
C GLU A 166 -8.87 -9.45 -1.71
N LEU A 167 -9.02 -9.25 -3.02
CA LEU A 167 -10.24 -9.55 -3.79
C LEU A 167 -9.92 -10.71 -4.73
N ARG A 168 -10.51 -11.87 -4.48
CA ARG A 168 -10.28 -13.07 -5.29
C ARG A 168 -11.12 -13.02 -6.55
N ILE A 169 -10.46 -12.95 -7.70
CA ILE A 169 -11.11 -12.78 -9.00
C ILE A 169 -11.49 -14.10 -9.67
N ASP A 170 -10.97 -15.23 -9.21
CA ASP A 170 -11.24 -16.59 -9.75
C ASP A 170 -12.34 -17.36 -8.99
N GLY A 171 -12.85 -16.80 -7.89
CA GLY A 171 -13.80 -17.47 -7.01
C GLY A 171 -15.26 -17.33 -7.44
N PRO A 172 -16.13 -18.26 -7.03
CA PRO A 172 -17.58 -18.09 -7.20
C PRO A 172 -18.04 -16.89 -6.37
N LEU A 173 -18.82 -16.01 -6.99
CA LEU A 173 -19.40 -14.82 -6.35
C LEU A 173 -20.67 -15.20 -5.54
N ASP A 174 -20.58 -16.28 -4.75
CA ASP A 174 -21.67 -16.73 -3.90
C ASP A 174 -21.69 -15.93 -2.60
N PHE A 175 -22.49 -14.86 -2.58
CA PHE A 175 -22.81 -14.15 -1.34
C PHE A 175 -24.13 -14.64 -0.78
N PRO A 176 -24.20 -14.93 0.52
CA PRO A 176 -25.48 -15.22 1.14
C PRO A 176 -26.40 -14.00 1.02
N PRO A 177 -27.67 -14.17 0.57
CA PRO A 177 -28.61 -13.06 0.35
C PRO A 177 -28.99 -12.26 1.60
N SER A 178 -28.47 -12.62 2.77
CA SER A 178 -28.75 -11.96 4.05
C SER A 178 -28.01 -10.64 4.29
N ALA A 179 -26.99 -10.29 3.49
CA ALA A 179 -26.28 -9.02 3.64
C ALA A 179 -27.08 -7.80 3.12
N ARG A 180 -28.15 -8.01 2.36
CA ARG A 180 -28.97 -6.93 1.78
C ARG A 180 -29.99 -6.27 2.71
N LYS A 181 -30.06 -6.62 4.00
CA LYS A 181 -31.04 -6.06 4.95
C LYS A 181 -30.43 -5.56 6.25
N ALA A 182 -29.53 -4.60 6.14
CA ALA A 182 -29.22 -3.72 7.25
C ALA A 182 -29.05 -2.29 6.71
N THR A 183 -30.04 -1.84 5.95
CA THR A 183 -30.21 -0.42 5.65
C THR A 183 -30.82 0.25 6.87
N GLY A 184 -30.13 1.23 7.39
CA GLY A 184 -30.71 2.23 8.28
C GLY A 184 -30.21 2.12 9.72
N GLY A 185 -29.20 2.85 10.01
CA GLY A 185 -28.82 3.12 11.39
C GLY A 185 -27.38 3.62 11.50
N MET A 186 -27.15 4.83 11.01
CA MET A 186 -25.99 5.61 11.43
C MET A 186 -26.02 5.70 12.95
N MET A 187 -25.09 5.04 13.63
CA MET A 187 -24.93 5.21 15.07
C MET A 187 -24.34 6.61 15.31
N PRO A 188 -25.03 7.48 16.06
CA PRO A 188 -24.45 8.76 16.45
C PRO A 188 -23.27 8.51 17.38
N ARG A 189 -22.15 9.17 17.10
CA ARG A 189 -20.98 9.26 17.99
C ARG A 189 -21.45 9.82 19.34
N THR A 190 -21.68 8.96 20.32
CA THR A 190 -21.80 9.36 21.71
C THR A 190 -20.40 9.55 22.27
N VAL A 191 -20.04 10.82 22.45
CA VAL A 191 -18.91 11.22 23.30
C VAL A 191 -19.21 10.76 24.72
N GLY A 192 -18.56 9.70 25.15
CA GLY A 192 -18.63 9.18 26.51
C GLY A 192 -17.80 10.06 27.43
N GLN A 193 -18.49 10.82 28.27
CA GLN A 193 -17.89 11.43 29.47
C GLN A 193 -17.54 10.31 30.44
N ASN A 194 -16.26 10.06 30.67
CA ASN A 194 -15.80 9.23 31.77
C ASN A 194 -15.39 10.12 32.93
N GLU A 195 -16.18 10.03 34.02
CA GLU A 195 -15.77 10.53 35.33
C GLU A 195 -14.74 9.59 35.98
N PRO A 196 -13.79 10.10 36.78
CA PRO A 196 -12.76 9.31 37.38
C PRO A 196 -13.23 8.76 38.74
N SER A 197 -13.31 7.47 38.92
CA SER A 197 -13.44 6.83 40.22
C SER A 197 -12.11 6.22 40.67
N GLY A 198 -11.78 6.53 41.94
CA GLY A 198 -10.47 6.39 42.54
C GLY A 198 -10.05 5.02 43.01
N GLY A 199 -8.73 4.98 43.30
CA GLY A 199 -8.18 4.33 44.50
C GLY A 199 -7.83 2.86 44.40
N GLY A 200 -6.52 2.56 44.38
CA GLY A 200 -5.99 1.24 44.70
C GLY A 200 -4.48 1.13 44.47
N ARG A 201 -3.69 1.57 45.47
CA ARG A 201 -2.23 1.30 45.48
C ARG A 201 -1.98 -0.16 45.74
N SER A 202 -1.31 -0.86 44.85
CA SER A 202 -0.63 -2.13 45.13
C SER A 202 0.82 -2.06 44.66
N THR A 203 1.72 -2.39 45.58
CA THR A 203 3.18 -2.43 45.50
C THR A 203 3.66 -3.44 44.44
N PRO A 204 4.73 -3.15 43.70
CA PRO A 204 5.26 -4.08 42.70
C PRO A 204 6.16 -5.12 43.38
N GLN A 205 5.76 -6.40 43.30
CA GLN A 205 6.66 -7.52 43.55
C GLN A 205 7.58 -7.72 42.35
N HIS A 206 8.89 -7.65 42.59
CA HIS A 206 9.92 -8.02 41.64
C HIS A 206 9.83 -9.51 41.27
N ARG A 207 9.23 -9.79 40.11
CA ARG A 207 9.30 -11.12 39.47
C ARG A 207 10.54 -11.15 38.58
N ARG A 208 11.52 -11.97 38.94
CA ARG A 208 12.64 -12.30 38.05
C ARG A 208 12.09 -12.91 36.79
N VAL A 209 12.20 -12.18 35.68
CA VAL A 209 11.88 -12.66 34.31
C VAL A 209 13.10 -13.43 33.82
N SER A 210 13.01 -14.74 33.76
CA SER A 210 13.91 -15.57 32.99
C SER A 210 13.69 -15.20 31.51
N ALA A 211 14.72 -14.62 30.90
CA ALA A 211 14.72 -14.22 29.49
C ALA A 211 14.80 -15.48 28.60
N GLN A 212 13.68 -16.14 28.43
CA GLN A 212 13.40 -16.94 27.25
C GLN A 212 12.68 -16.00 26.30
N ALA A 213 13.42 -15.44 25.34
CA ALA A 213 12.84 -14.65 24.25
C ALA A 213 11.94 -15.57 23.42
N SER A 214 10.67 -15.63 23.82
CA SER A 214 9.62 -16.22 22.99
C SER A 214 9.60 -15.38 21.70
N ARG A 215 9.78 -16.03 20.55
CA ARG A 215 9.48 -15.40 19.26
C ARG A 215 8.08 -14.83 19.38
N PRO A 216 7.86 -13.53 19.11
CA PRO A 216 6.52 -12.98 19.11
C PRO A 216 5.70 -13.80 18.12
N ASP A 217 4.61 -14.39 18.57
CA ASP A 217 3.72 -15.17 17.72
C ASP A 217 3.18 -14.21 16.63
N VAL A 218 3.35 -14.60 15.38
CA VAL A 218 2.85 -13.84 14.23
C VAL A 218 1.35 -13.57 14.37
N THR A 219 0.62 -14.47 15.04
CA THR A 219 -0.81 -14.38 15.32
C THR A 219 -1.17 -13.20 16.23
N GLU A 220 -0.31 -12.79 17.18
CA GLU A 220 -0.59 -11.66 18.08
C GLU A 220 -0.56 -10.29 17.36
N ARG A 221 0.12 -10.22 16.21
CA ARG A 221 0.27 -8.99 15.42
C ARG A 221 -0.69 -8.91 14.25
N THR A 222 -1.53 -9.93 14.05
CA THR A 222 -2.30 -10.11 12.83
C THR A 222 -3.76 -10.36 13.12
N GLU A 223 -4.62 -9.59 12.47
CA GLU A 223 -6.06 -9.82 12.43
C GLU A 223 -6.49 -10.13 11.00
N GLN A 224 -7.26 -11.21 10.79
CA GLN A 224 -7.73 -11.61 9.48
C GLN A 224 -9.24 -11.81 9.49
N ARG A 225 -9.94 -11.17 8.53
CA ARG A 225 -11.38 -11.30 8.31
C ARG A 225 -11.61 -11.74 6.86
N THR A 226 -12.34 -12.85 6.70
CA THR A 226 -12.60 -13.44 5.38
C THR A 226 -14.11 -13.63 5.18
N ALA A 227 -14.60 -13.27 3.99
CA ALA A 227 -15.99 -13.53 3.58
C ALA A 227 -16.04 -13.81 2.07
N GLY A 228 -16.32 -15.07 1.71
CA GLY A 228 -16.40 -15.50 0.30
C GLY A 228 -15.11 -15.22 -0.48
N VAL A 229 -15.18 -14.29 -1.42
CA VAL A 229 -14.07 -13.87 -2.29
C VAL A 229 -13.27 -12.69 -1.74
N LEU A 230 -13.52 -12.26 -0.50
CA LEU A 230 -12.92 -11.08 0.11
C LEU A 230 -12.18 -11.47 1.38
N ARG A 231 -10.98 -10.93 1.55
CA ARG A 231 -10.18 -11.10 2.76
C ARG A 231 -9.45 -9.81 3.10
N ARG A 232 -9.51 -9.45 4.38
CA ARG A 232 -8.70 -8.36 4.95
C ARG A 232 -7.75 -8.94 5.98
N THR A 233 -6.49 -8.65 5.81
CA THR A 233 -5.44 -9.00 6.77
C THR A 233 -4.80 -7.72 7.28
N ARG A 234 -4.95 -7.45 8.58
CA ARG A 234 -4.33 -6.31 9.26
C ARG A 234 -3.07 -6.80 9.97
N ILE A 235 -1.94 -6.15 9.73
CA ILE A 235 -0.64 -6.54 10.29
C ILE A 235 -0.01 -5.34 10.96
N ARG A 236 0.20 -5.41 12.27
CA ARG A 236 0.97 -4.39 13.00
C ARG A 236 2.45 -4.54 12.67
N ARG A 237 3.09 -3.42 12.30
CA ARG A 237 4.51 -3.36 11.98
C ARG A 237 5.28 -2.77 13.16
N SER A 238 6.36 -3.41 13.59
CA SER A 238 7.19 -2.86 14.65
C SER A 238 8.05 -1.69 14.16
N ARG A 239 8.38 -0.75 15.03
CA ARG A 239 9.29 0.35 14.70
C ARG A 239 10.64 -0.16 14.21
N HIS A 240 11.13 -1.26 14.80
CA HIS A 240 12.37 -1.90 14.37
C HIS A 240 12.29 -2.45 12.94
N GLU A 241 11.18 -3.09 12.57
CA GLU A 241 10.94 -3.63 11.23
C GLU A 241 10.93 -2.50 10.18
N ILE A 242 10.21 -1.41 10.45
CA ILE A 242 10.15 -0.25 9.55
C ILE A 242 11.52 0.43 9.42
N ALA A 243 12.26 0.58 10.52
CA ALA A 243 13.61 1.16 10.47
C ALA A 243 14.60 0.24 9.74
N ALA A 244 14.52 -1.08 9.96
CA ALA A 244 15.42 -2.04 9.33
C ALA A 244 15.28 -2.09 7.80
N VAL A 245 14.06 -1.96 7.26
CA VAL A 245 13.86 -1.93 5.81
C VAL A 245 14.49 -0.67 5.19
N GLY A 246 14.46 0.47 5.86
CA GLY A 246 15.14 1.69 5.40
C GLY A 246 16.66 1.51 5.30
N VAL A 247 17.27 0.83 6.29
CA VAL A 247 18.69 0.48 6.26
C VAL A 247 19.01 -0.49 5.13
N LEU A 248 18.14 -1.48 4.88
CA LEU A 248 18.30 -2.43 3.79
C LEU A 248 18.24 -1.74 2.43
N ILE A 249 17.24 -0.89 2.20
CA ILE A 249 17.12 -0.08 0.98
C ILE A 249 18.38 0.76 0.77
N ALA A 250 18.87 1.42 1.83
CA ALA A 250 20.06 2.24 1.76
C ALA A 250 21.29 1.43 1.33
N ALA A 251 21.50 0.25 1.92
CA ALA A 251 22.61 -0.64 1.60
C ALA A 251 22.53 -1.16 0.15
N GLU A 252 21.37 -1.63 -0.29
CA GLU A 252 21.15 -2.13 -1.67
C GLU A 252 21.40 -1.02 -2.70
N VAL A 253 20.87 0.17 -2.47
CA VAL A 253 21.01 1.28 -3.40
C VAL A 253 22.45 1.79 -3.42
N ALA A 254 23.15 1.83 -2.28
CA ALA A 254 24.57 2.17 -2.24
C ALA A 254 25.40 1.16 -3.04
N ASP A 255 25.11 -0.13 -2.91
CA ASP A 255 25.75 -1.18 -3.71
C ASP A 255 25.47 -0.97 -5.21
N MET A 256 24.20 -0.80 -5.59
CA MET A 256 23.81 -0.53 -6.98
C MET A 256 24.50 0.70 -7.59
N THR A 257 24.69 1.77 -6.82
CA THR A 257 25.28 3.04 -7.29
C THR A 257 26.81 3.03 -7.28
N SER A 258 27.44 2.13 -6.52
CA SER A 258 28.89 2.00 -6.44
C SER A 258 29.51 1.25 -7.62
N TRP A 259 28.74 0.45 -8.33
CA TRP A 259 29.21 -0.34 -9.46
C TRP A 259 29.14 0.44 -10.77
N PRO A 260 30.23 0.51 -11.54
CA PRO A 260 30.22 1.23 -12.83
C PRO A 260 29.41 0.49 -13.90
N THR A 261 29.10 -0.77 -13.69
CA THR A 261 28.36 -1.61 -14.64
C THR A 261 27.25 -2.40 -13.93
N ILE A 262 26.02 -2.21 -14.37
CA ILE A 262 24.87 -2.99 -13.90
C ILE A 262 24.86 -4.30 -14.68
N TYR A 263 24.98 -5.42 -13.98
CA TYR A 263 24.87 -6.75 -14.60
C TYR A 263 23.41 -7.20 -14.59
N PRO A 264 22.92 -7.73 -15.72
CA PRO A 264 21.60 -8.35 -15.76
C PRO A 264 21.53 -9.52 -14.77
N THR A 265 20.43 -9.65 -14.06
CA THR A 265 20.15 -10.80 -13.19
C THR A 265 19.13 -11.71 -13.87
N PRO A 266 19.57 -12.73 -14.64
CA PRO A 266 18.66 -13.61 -15.36
C PRO A 266 17.79 -14.42 -14.41
N GLY A 267 16.48 -14.49 -14.71
CA GLY A 267 15.52 -15.23 -13.90
C GLY A 267 14.20 -15.46 -14.64
N ALA A 268 13.22 -16.03 -13.96
CA ALA A 268 11.91 -16.30 -14.54
C ALA A 268 11.18 -15.02 -15.05
N HIS A 269 11.45 -13.88 -14.43
CA HIS A 269 10.93 -12.58 -14.82
C HIS A 269 11.42 -12.08 -16.18
N CYS A 270 12.52 -12.64 -16.72
CA CYS A 270 13.03 -12.25 -18.03
C CYS A 270 12.06 -12.56 -19.18
N ARG A 271 11.14 -13.51 -18.99
CA ARG A 271 10.15 -13.85 -20.00
C ARG A 271 9.26 -12.65 -20.37
N ASP A 272 8.90 -11.85 -19.38
CA ASP A 272 7.99 -10.73 -19.53
C ASP A 272 8.71 -9.35 -19.42
N CYS A 273 10.06 -9.38 -19.41
CA CYS A 273 10.89 -8.19 -19.31
C CYS A 273 10.97 -7.46 -20.66
N GLU A 274 10.64 -6.18 -20.68
CA GLU A 274 10.73 -5.33 -21.88
C GLU A 274 12.19 -5.24 -22.39
N PHE A 275 13.18 -5.33 -21.49
CA PHE A 275 14.61 -5.29 -21.83
C PHE A 275 15.20 -6.67 -22.18
N ASN A 276 14.38 -7.69 -22.38
CA ASN A 276 14.89 -9.04 -22.67
C ASN A 276 15.78 -9.06 -23.93
N ALA A 277 15.36 -8.42 -25.03
CA ALA A 277 16.13 -8.41 -26.28
C ALA A 277 17.51 -7.75 -26.14
N PRO A 278 17.65 -6.51 -25.62
CA PRO A 278 18.99 -5.94 -25.41
C PRO A 278 19.82 -6.71 -24.37
N CYS A 279 19.17 -7.33 -23.38
CA CYS A 279 19.85 -8.17 -22.41
C CYS A 279 20.49 -9.42 -23.02
N LEU A 280 19.80 -10.08 -23.97
CA LEU A 280 20.34 -11.23 -24.70
C LEU A 280 21.55 -10.84 -25.55
N VAL A 281 21.47 -9.72 -26.27
CA VAL A 281 22.58 -9.19 -27.09
C VAL A 281 23.80 -8.89 -26.20
N LEU A 282 23.59 -8.30 -25.02
CA LEU A 282 24.67 -8.06 -24.06
C LEU A 282 25.28 -9.36 -23.54
N THR A 283 24.47 -10.40 -23.29
CA THR A 283 24.95 -11.72 -22.85
C THR A 283 25.79 -12.42 -23.93
N GLU A 284 25.50 -12.16 -25.21
CA GLU A 284 26.29 -12.66 -26.35
C GLU A 284 27.60 -11.87 -26.55
N GLY A 285 27.85 -10.85 -25.74
CA GLY A 285 29.05 -10.00 -25.83
C GLY A 285 28.99 -9.00 -27.00
N THR A 286 27.78 -8.74 -27.52
CA THR A 286 27.54 -7.80 -28.61
C THR A 286 27.01 -6.47 -28.04
N ASP A 287 27.19 -5.38 -28.77
CA ASP A 287 26.71 -4.05 -28.38
C ASP A 287 25.17 -4.00 -28.39
N PRO A 288 24.47 -3.73 -27.29
CA PRO A 288 23.03 -3.61 -27.23
C PRO A 288 22.48 -2.27 -27.76
N GLU A 289 23.34 -1.27 -28.01
CA GLU A 289 22.90 0.08 -28.39
C GLU A 289 22.01 0.12 -29.64
N PRO A 290 22.29 -0.64 -30.72
CA PRO A 290 21.39 -0.67 -31.88
C PRO A 290 19.98 -1.18 -31.53
N VAL A 291 19.88 -2.21 -30.66
CA VAL A 291 18.58 -2.76 -30.24
C VAL A 291 17.82 -1.77 -29.34
N LEU A 292 18.55 -1.06 -28.48
CA LEU A 292 17.98 -0.02 -27.65
C LEU A 292 17.47 1.15 -28.49
N ALA A 293 18.24 1.63 -29.47
CA ALA A 293 17.86 2.73 -30.34
C ALA A 293 16.62 2.43 -31.18
N ASP A 294 16.48 1.18 -31.66
CA ASP A 294 15.37 0.76 -32.53
C ASP A 294 14.05 0.54 -31.75
N ASN A 295 14.14 0.05 -30.52
CA ASN A 295 12.95 -0.42 -29.78
C ASN A 295 12.58 0.44 -28.58
N PHE A 296 13.49 1.30 -28.12
CA PHE A 296 13.28 2.09 -26.90
C PHE A 296 13.44 3.59 -27.20
N ARG A 297 12.72 4.38 -26.41
CA ARG A 297 12.89 5.84 -26.41
C ARG A 297 13.35 6.24 -25.02
N GLN A 298 14.43 7.00 -24.97
CA GLN A 298 14.86 7.61 -23.73
C GLN A 298 13.72 8.51 -23.21
N ARG A 299 13.23 8.27 -22.02
CA ARG A 299 12.29 9.20 -21.38
C ARG A 299 12.98 10.55 -21.25
N PRO A 300 12.33 11.65 -21.66
CA PRO A 300 12.83 12.96 -21.27
C PRO A 300 12.94 12.97 -19.76
N ASP A 301 14.02 13.56 -19.26
CA ASP A 301 14.35 13.62 -17.82
C ASP A 301 13.23 14.40 -17.08
N VAL A 302 12.14 13.71 -16.79
CA VAL A 302 11.02 14.25 -15.99
C VAL A 302 11.43 14.11 -14.52
N ARG A 303 12.46 14.86 -14.13
CA ARG A 303 12.75 15.04 -12.71
C ARG A 303 11.57 15.81 -12.13
N PRO A 304 10.82 15.24 -11.18
CA PRO A 304 9.82 16.01 -10.49
C PRO A 304 10.55 17.17 -9.82
N LYS A 305 10.21 18.41 -10.21
CA LYS A 305 10.75 19.64 -9.58
C LYS A 305 10.15 19.79 -8.18
N ARG A 306 10.28 18.78 -7.33
CA ARG A 306 9.88 18.85 -5.95
C ARG A 306 11.02 19.52 -5.18
N LYS A 307 10.75 20.67 -4.61
CA LYS A 307 11.69 21.30 -3.67
C LYS A 307 11.79 20.39 -2.45
N LEU A 308 13.00 19.89 -2.17
CA LEU A 308 13.29 19.21 -0.90
C LEU A 308 12.68 19.99 0.26
N GLY A 309 11.94 19.32 1.12
CA GLY A 309 11.37 19.94 2.33
C GLY A 309 9.96 20.51 2.21
N GLN A 310 9.28 20.38 1.07
CA GLN A 310 7.82 20.65 1.00
C GLN A 310 7.06 19.34 1.10
N SER A 311 6.67 18.96 2.32
CA SER A 311 5.69 17.92 2.57
C SER A 311 4.40 18.29 1.82
N SER A 312 3.77 17.32 1.17
CA SER A 312 2.51 17.54 0.44
C SER A 312 1.36 18.02 1.34
N TRP A 313 1.55 17.95 2.65
CA TRP A 313 0.62 18.46 3.66
C TRP A 313 0.59 19.99 3.75
N LEU A 314 1.71 20.67 3.47
CA LEU A 314 1.83 22.13 3.57
C LEU A 314 1.38 22.88 2.31
N GLY A 315 1.09 22.18 1.22
CA GLY A 315 0.80 22.81 -0.09
C GLY A 315 -0.66 22.92 -0.50
N ARG A 316 -1.58 22.31 0.21
CA ARG A 316 -3.03 22.45 -0.08
C ARG A 316 -3.76 22.69 1.24
N GLY A 317 -4.03 23.96 1.49
CA GLY A 317 -4.66 24.44 2.70
C GLY A 317 -6.00 23.75 2.99
N GLY A 318 -5.99 22.91 3.99
CA GLY A 318 -7.12 22.33 4.68
C GLY A 318 -6.61 21.71 5.96
N PRO A 319 -7.31 21.81 7.08
CA PRO A 319 -6.90 21.15 8.31
C PRO A 319 -7.05 19.64 8.10
N LEU A 320 -5.92 18.94 8.01
CA LEU A 320 -5.89 17.49 7.79
C LEU A 320 -5.73 16.71 9.08
N LEU A 321 -5.56 17.39 10.20
CA LEU A 321 -5.61 16.80 11.53
C LEU A 321 -6.38 17.73 12.45
N PRO A 322 -7.30 17.22 13.27
CA PRO A 322 -7.83 17.99 14.39
C PRO A 322 -6.69 18.29 15.37
N PRO A 323 -6.78 19.39 16.12
CA PRO A 323 -5.78 19.82 17.07
C PRO A 323 -5.56 18.80 18.18
#